data_355c76a8ba0705e69376d49ed4f17619
#
_entry.id   355c76a8ba0705e69376d49ed4f17619
#
_cell.length_a   1.000
_cell.length_b   1.000
_cell.length_c   1.000
_cell.angle_alpha   90.00
_cell.angle_beta   90.00
_cell.angle_gamma   90.00
#
_symmetry.space_group_name_H-M   'P 1'
#
loop_
_entity.id
_entity.type
_entity.pdbx_description
1 polymer ?
#
loop_
_entity_poly.entity_id
_entity_poly.type
_entity_poly.pdbx_seq_one_letter_code
_entity_poly.pdbx_strand_id
1 'polypeptide(L)'
;DVIKPTVITQNLTVSLDASGSGSITATQVDNGSTDNCTIATRTLSKSSFDCSDVGTNTIWLRVTDVNGNVDSASAVITVQDVIKPTVVTQNLTVSLDATGSGSITATQVDNGSTDNCTIATRTLSKSSFDCSNVGTNTIWLRVTDVNGNVDSASAVITVQDVIKPTVVTQNLTVSLDA
;
A
#
# COMPACT_ATOMS: atom_id res chain seq x y z
N ASP A 1 31.18 -25.68 -35.02
CA ASP A 1 30.13 -24.74 -35.37
C ASP A 1 30.53 -23.33 -34.90
N VAL A 2 30.25 -22.32 -35.72
CA VAL A 2 30.51 -20.89 -35.43
C VAL A 2 29.25 -20.03 -35.61
N ILE A 3 28.10 -20.68 -35.85
CA ILE A 3 26.82 -20.02 -36.02
C ILE A 3 26.26 -19.78 -34.62
N LYS A 4 25.79 -18.55 -34.40
CA LYS A 4 25.17 -18.16 -33.11
C LYS A 4 23.70 -18.55 -33.06
N PRO A 5 23.16 -18.84 -31.89
CA PRO A 5 21.73 -19.00 -31.71
C PRO A 5 20.92 -17.80 -32.21
N THR A 6 19.74 -18.05 -32.74
CA THR A 6 18.72 -17.01 -32.98
C THR A 6 17.86 -16.88 -31.74
N VAL A 7 17.96 -15.74 -31.03
CA VAL A 7 17.23 -15.51 -29.76
C VAL A 7 15.93 -14.80 -30.04
N ILE A 8 14.83 -15.41 -29.57
CA ILE A 8 13.47 -14.87 -29.66
C ILE A 8 12.91 -14.77 -28.26
N THR A 9 12.47 -13.57 -27.85
CA THR A 9 11.96 -13.31 -26.52
C THR A 9 10.47 -12.93 -26.55
N GLN A 10 9.81 -13.07 -25.40
CA GLN A 10 8.48 -12.53 -25.14
C GLN A 10 8.49 -11.68 -23.88
N ASN A 11 7.61 -10.67 -23.87
CA ASN A 11 7.36 -9.84 -22.70
C ASN A 11 6.47 -10.59 -21.70
N LEU A 12 6.67 -10.31 -20.40
CA LEU A 12 5.91 -10.93 -19.33
C LEU A 12 5.40 -9.87 -18.34
N THR A 13 4.31 -10.22 -17.65
CA THR A 13 3.86 -9.50 -16.45
C THR A 13 4.07 -10.39 -15.23
N VAL A 14 4.63 -9.81 -14.17
CA VAL A 14 4.89 -10.47 -12.89
C VAL A 14 4.18 -9.70 -11.80
N SER A 15 3.29 -10.36 -11.06
CA SER A 15 2.71 -9.81 -9.84
C SER A 15 3.57 -10.19 -8.64
N LEU A 16 3.82 -9.23 -7.75
CA LEU A 16 4.51 -9.48 -6.49
C LEU A 16 3.59 -10.29 -5.55
N ASP A 17 4.20 -11.16 -4.76
CA ASP A 17 3.52 -11.95 -3.74
C ASP A 17 3.37 -11.17 -2.41
N ALA A 18 2.80 -11.82 -1.39
CA ALA A 18 2.59 -11.23 -0.07
C ALA A 18 3.89 -10.85 0.67
N SER A 19 5.04 -11.28 0.19
CA SER A 19 6.37 -10.87 0.69
C SER A 19 6.97 -9.71 -0.10
N GLY A 20 6.26 -9.18 -1.11
CA GLY A 20 6.75 -8.16 -2.01
C GLY A 20 7.76 -8.68 -3.04
N SER A 21 7.71 -9.98 -3.38
CA SER A 21 8.68 -10.63 -4.25
C SER A 21 8.02 -11.26 -5.47
N GLY A 22 8.73 -11.27 -6.61
CA GLY A 22 8.33 -11.94 -7.83
C GLY A 22 9.53 -12.51 -8.57
N SER A 23 9.31 -13.53 -9.41
CA SER A 23 10.38 -14.13 -10.17
C SER A 23 9.93 -14.66 -11.53
N ILE A 24 10.88 -14.78 -12.44
CA ILE A 24 10.71 -15.38 -13.76
C ILE A 24 11.86 -16.34 -14.04
N THR A 25 11.64 -17.23 -15.01
CA THR A 25 12.65 -18.16 -15.51
C THR A 25 13.04 -17.81 -16.95
N ALA A 26 14.23 -18.23 -17.37
CA ALA A 26 14.67 -18.06 -18.74
C ALA A 26 13.73 -18.74 -19.76
N THR A 27 13.15 -19.88 -19.39
CA THR A 27 12.18 -20.60 -20.22
C THR A 27 10.88 -19.83 -20.44
N GLN A 28 10.44 -19.03 -19.45
CA GLN A 28 9.25 -18.20 -19.62
C GLN A 28 9.49 -17.01 -20.55
N VAL A 29 10.72 -16.48 -20.59
CA VAL A 29 11.09 -15.35 -21.45
C VAL A 29 11.43 -15.82 -22.87
N ASP A 30 11.93 -17.04 -23.01
CA ASP A 30 12.24 -17.63 -24.30
C ASP A 30 10.97 -17.94 -25.11
N ASN A 31 10.88 -17.41 -26.30
CA ASN A 31 9.74 -17.61 -27.22
C ASN A 31 10.15 -18.40 -28.46
N GLY A 32 10.87 -19.51 -28.23
CA GLY A 32 11.27 -20.41 -29.30
C GLY A 32 12.62 -20.02 -29.96
N SER A 33 13.63 -19.64 -29.19
CA SER A 33 14.98 -19.46 -29.67
C SER A 33 15.52 -20.77 -30.29
N THR A 34 16.22 -20.68 -31.40
CA THR A 34 16.70 -21.80 -32.18
C THR A 34 18.19 -21.69 -32.46
N ASP A 35 18.80 -22.83 -32.78
CA ASP A 35 20.16 -22.95 -33.29
C ASP A 35 20.23 -24.09 -34.30
N ASN A 36 21.26 -24.08 -35.20
CA ASN A 36 21.49 -25.14 -36.15
C ASN A 36 22.00 -26.44 -35.50
N CYS A 37 22.60 -26.34 -34.31
CA CYS A 37 23.01 -27.50 -33.52
C CYS A 37 22.08 -27.70 -32.35
N THR A 38 22.49 -27.37 -31.13
CA THR A 38 21.65 -27.54 -29.93
C THR A 38 21.93 -26.40 -28.96
N ILE A 39 20.90 -25.82 -28.40
CA ILE A 39 21.04 -24.84 -27.33
C ILE A 39 21.42 -25.56 -26.03
N ALA A 40 22.53 -25.16 -25.44
CA ALA A 40 23.04 -25.69 -24.18
C ALA A 40 22.44 -24.98 -22.96
N THR A 41 22.42 -23.65 -22.98
CA THR A 41 21.95 -22.88 -21.82
C THR A 41 21.14 -21.64 -22.20
N ARG A 42 20.23 -21.23 -21.28
CA ARG A 42 19.52 -19.99 -21.30
C ARG A 42 19.66 -19.31 -19.93
N THR A 43 20.06 -18.05 -19.92
CA THR A 43 20.22 -17.27 -18.69
C THR A 43 19.60 -15.89 -18.84
N LEU A 44 19.14 -15.33 -17.71
CA LEU A 44 18.58 -13.98 -17.65
C LEU A 44 19.56 -13.03 -16.97
N SER A 45 19.57 -11.77 -17.40
CA SER A 45 20.31 -10.70 -16.70
C SER A 45 19.72 -10.37 -15.33
N LYS A 46 18.38 -10.57 -15.16
CA LYS A 46 17.65 -10.43 -13.91
C LYS A 46 16.46 -11.39 -13.92
N SER A 47 16.26 -12.11 -12.81
CA SER A 47 15.20 -13.11 -12.68
C SER A 47 14.31 -12.91 -11.44
N SER A 48 14.72 -12.04 -10.51
CA SER A 48 13.98 -11.73 -9.28
C SER A 48 13.66 -10.25 -9.25
N PHE A 49 12.49 -9.93 -8.72
CA PHE A 49 11.94 -8.58 -8.63
C PHE A 49 11.37 -8.35 -7.24
N ASP A 50 11.39 -7.08 -6.80
CA ASP A 50 10.82 -6.63 -5.54
C ASP A 50 10.01 -5.34 -5.73
N CYS A 51 9.54 -4.74 -4.63
CA CYS A 51 8.74 -3.53 -4.64
C CYS A 51 9.40 -2.33 -5.35
N SER A 52 10.74 -2.29 -5.39
CA SER A 52 11.48 -1.24 -6.10
C SER A 52 11.46 -1.39 -7.61
N ASP A 53 11.09 -2.56 -8.09
CA ASP A 53 11.01 -2.90 -9.50
C ASP A 53 9.62 -2.69 -10.12
N VAL A 54 8.62 -2.25 -9.35
CA VAL A 54 7.27 -2.05 -9.88
C VAL A 54 7.30 -1.08 -11.06
N GLY A 55 6.67 -1.50 -12.17
CA GLY A 55 6.72 -0.84 -13.46
C GLY A 55 7.43 -1.68 -14.52
N THR A 56 8.03 -1.01 -15.50
CA THR A 56 8.67 -1.63 -16.66
C THR A 56 10.16 -1.86 -16.43
N ASN A 57 10.61 -3.12 -16.60
CA ASN A 57 11.99 -3.52 -16.49
C ASN A 57 12.43 -4.15 -17.80
N THR A 58 13.55 -3.71 -18.38
CA THR A 58 14.18 -4.37 -19.54
C THR A 58 15.23 -5.33 -19.05
N ILE A 59 15.09 -6.60 -19.44
CA ILE A 59 16.05 -7.66 -19.15
C ILE A 59 16.58 -8.26 -20.45
N TRP A 60 17.64 -9.05 -20.33
CA TRP A 60 18.24 -9.76 -21.46
C TRP A 60 18.18 -11.26 -21.26
N LEU A 61 17.69 -11.99 -22.27
CA LEU A 61 17.85 -13.42 -22.40
C LEU A 61 19.14 -13.69 -23.18
N ARG A 62 20.06 -14.41 -22.57
CA ARG A 62 21.30 -14.88 -23.20
C ARG A 62 21.17 -16.37 -23.46
N VAL A 63 21.39 -16.77 -24.69
CA VAL A 63 21.35 -18.17 -25.15
C VAL A 63 22.75 -18.58 -25.61
N THR A 64 23.18 -19.78 -25.19
CA THR A 64 24.46 -20.36 -25.56
C THR A 64 24.25 -21.75 -26.16
N ASP A 65 24.83 -22.03 -27.29
CA ASP A 65 24.81 -23.35 -27.91
C ASP A 65 25.83 -24.32 -27.26
N VAL A 66 25.84 -25.56 -27.73
CA VAL A 66 26.78 -26.60 -27.24
C VAL A 66 28.24 -26.35 -27.68
N ASN A 67 28.48 -25.50 -28.66
CA ASN A 67 29.80 -25.14 -29.19
C ASN A 67 30.35 -23.86 -28.50
N GLY A 68 29.58 -23.20 -27.66
CA GLY A 68 29.94 -21.99 -26.93
C GLY A 68 29.65 -20.70 -27.69
N ASN A 69 28.93 -20.71 -28.81
CA ASN A 69 28.48 -19.50 -29.48
C ASN A 69 27.32 -18.88 -28.69
N VAL A 70 27.27 -17.56 -28.64
CA VAL A 70 26.34 -16.83 -27.79
C VAL A 70 25.63 -15.73 -28.54
N ASP A 71 24.33 -15.59 -28.27
CA ASP A 71 23.58 -14.42 -28.65
C ASP A 71 22.60 -14.01 -27.54
N SER A 72 22.01 -12.81 -27.63
CA SER A 72 21.07 -12.30 -26.63
C SER A 72 20.04 -11.35 -27.23
N ALA A 73 18.85 -11.37 -26.68
CA ALA A 73 17.77 -10.42 -27.00
C ALA A 73 17.13 -9.88 -25.74
N SER A 74 16.59 -8.67 -25.81
CA SER A 74 15.88 -8.05 -24.69
C SER A 74 14.42 -8.47 -24.63
N ALA A 75 13.86 -8.45 -23.41
CA ALA A 75 12.44 -8.57 -23.14
C ALA A 75 12.02 -7.50 -22.11
N VAL A 76 10.78 -7.07 -22.17
CA VAL A 76 10.17 -6.16 -21.19
C VAL A 76 9.39 -6.98 -20.18
N ILE A 77 9.72 -6.81 -18.91
CA ILE A 77 8.99 -7.40 -17.79
C ILE A 77 8.24 -6.27 -17.07
N THR A 78 6.91 -6.37 -17.04
CA THR A 78 6.05 -5.46 -16.27
C THR A 78 5.82 -6.05 -14.89
N VAL A 79 6.40 -5.44 -13.87
CA VAL A 79 6.20 -5.84 -12.46
C VAL A 79 5.04 -5.06 -11.88
N GLN A 80 4.13 -5.75 -11.20
CA GLN A 80 2.93 -5.17 -10.60
C GLN A 80 2.82 -5.57 -9.13
N ASP A 81 2.45 -4.61 -8.30
CA ASP A 81 1.88 -4.87 -7.00
C ASP A 81 0.36 -4.67 -7.08
N VAL A 82 -0.39 -5.71 -6.75
CA VAL A 82 -1.86 -5.73 -6.77
C VAL A 82 -2.44 -6.10 -5.39
N ILE A 83 -1.57 -6.23 -4.40
CA ILE A 83 -1.94 -6.59 -3.04
C ILE A 83 -2.38 -5.33 -2.30
N LYS A 84 -3.50 -5.43 -1.63
CA LYS A 84 -4.04 -4.32 -0.83
C LYS A 84 -3.43 -4.32 0.56
N PRO A 85 -3.28 -3.14 1.19
CA PRO A 85 -2.91 -3.06 2.60
C PRO A 85 -3.84 -3.86 3.50
N THR A 86 -3.30 -4.45 4.55
CA THR A 86 -4.07 -5.02 5.66
C THR A 86 -4.30 -3.92 6.68
N VAL A 87 -5.55 -3.45 6.83
CA VAL A 87 -5.89 -2.33 7.71
C VAL A 87 -6.30 -2.83 9.08
N VAL A 88 -5.60 -2.36 10.11
CA VAL A 88 -5.87 -2.66 11.53
C VAL A 88 -6.15 -1.36 12.25
N THR A 89 -7.30 -1.27 12.94
CA THR A 89 -7.75 -0.07 13.64
C THR A 89 -7.86 -0.30 15.14
N GLN A 90 -7.84 0.79 15.91
CA GLN A 90 -8.20 0.81 17.33
C GLN A 90 -9.26 1.86 17.61
N ASN A 91 -10.07 1.58 18.61
CA ASN A 91 -11.07 2.51 19.12
C ASN A 91 -10.41 3.59 20.00
N LEU A 92 -10.96 4.79 19.98
CA LEU A 92 -10.45 5.92 20.77
C LEU A 92 -11.58 6.61 21.55
N THR A 93 -11.18 7.26 22.63
CA THR A 93 -12.02 8.23 23.35
C THR A 93 -11.45 9.63 23.16
N VAL A 94 -12.33 10.59 22.82
CA VAL A 94 -11.98 12.01 22.61
C VAL A 94 -12.82 12.84 23.56
N SER A 95 -12.18 13.64 24.40
CA SER A 95 -12.84 14.65 25.22
C SER A 95 -12.88 15.98 24.47
N LEU A 96 -14.05 16.63 24.45
CA LEU A 96 -14.19 17.97 23.90
C LEU A 96 -13.47 18.99 24.79
N ASP A 97 -12.86 19.97 24.17
CA ASP A 97 -12.21 21.11 24.84
C ASP A 97 -13.23 22.18 25.29
N ALA A 98 -12.74 23.28 25.88
CA ALA A 98 -13.59 24.37 26.37
C ALA A 98 -14.38 25.10 25.27
N THR A 99 -14.05 24.88 23.99
CA THR A 99 -14.79 25.41 22.84
C THR A 99 -15.81 24.41 22.29
N GLY A 100 -15.91 23.22 22.90
CA GLY A 100 -16.79 22.15 22.45
C GLY A 100 -16.22 21.37 21.24
N SER A 101 -14.89 21.37 21.05
CA SER A 101 -14.24 20.77 19.90
C SER A 101 -13.28 19.66 20.30
N GLY A 102 -13.16 18.64 19.46
CA GLY A 102 -12.20 17.55 19.61
C GLY A 102 -11.71 17.03 18.26
N SER A 103 -10.53 16.43 18.22
CA SER A 103 -9.96 15.91 16.98
C SER A 103 -9.11 14.67 17.20
N ILE A 104 -8.98 13.88 16.14
CA ILE A 104 -8.12 12.70 16.05
C ILE A 104 -7.30 12.73 14.76
N THR A 105 -6.23 11.96 14.74
CA THR A 105 -5.40 11.75 13.55
C THR A 105 -5.51 10.32 13.04
N ALA A 106 -5.21 10.10 11.77
CA ALA A 106 -5.18 8.75 11.19
C ALA A 106 -4.17 7.84 11.90
N THR A 107 -3.03 8.39 12.35
CA THR A 107 -2.00 7.65 13.10
C THR A 107 -2.50 7.16 14.46
N GLN A 108 -3.38 7.92 15.12
CA GLN A 108 -3.96 7.50 16.41
C GLN A 108 -4.96 6.34 16.23
N VAL A 109 -5.67 6.30 15.11
CA VAL A 109 -6.66 5.25 14.81
C VAL A 109 -5.98 4.00 14.25
N ASP A 110 -4.86 4.17 13.55
CA ASP A 110 -4.08 3.06 13.00
C ASP A 110 -3.41 2.25 14.11
N ASN A 111 -3.65 0.94 14.12
CA ASN A 111 -3.08 0.00 15.10
C ASN A 111 -2.18 -1.02 14.42
N GLY A 112 -1.25 -0.55 13.58
CA GLY A 112 -0.26 -1.38 12.92
C GLY A 112 -0.75 -1.96 11.59
N SER A 113 -1.42 -1.18 10.75
CA SER A 113 -1.70 -1.56 9.37
C SER A 113 -0.42 -1.83 8.60
N THR A 114 -0.43 -2.88 7.77
CA THR A 114 0.75 -3.36 7.00
C THR A 114 0.42 -3.53 5.53
N ASP A 115 1.47 -3.61 4.72
CA ASP A 115 1.41 -3.92 3.31
C ASP A 115 2.67 -4.72 2.90
N ASN A 116 2.61 -5.45 1.77
CA ASN A 116 3.75 -6.21 1.25
C ASN A 116 4.85 -5.29 0.70
N CYS A 117 4.49 -4.09 0.22
CA CYS A 117 5.44 -3.08 -0.25
C CYS A 117 5.51 -1.94 0.78
N THR A 118 4.82 -0.86 0.58
CA THR A 118 4.89 0.29 1.50
C THR A 118 3.57 1.04 1.52
N ILE A 119 3.11 1.40 2.71
CA ILE A 119 1.94 2.27 2.86
C ILE A 119 2.34 3.71 2.54
N ALA A 120 1.63 4.32 1.58
CA ALA A 120 1.83 5.72 1.18
C ALA A 120 1.02 6.68 2.04
N THR A 121 -0.27 6.40 2.27
CA THR A 121 -1.16 7.32 2.97
C THR A 121 -2.16 6.64 3.88
N ARG A 122 -2.56 7.36 4.93
CA ARG A 122 -3.64 7.02 5.85
C ARG A 122 -4.58 8.21 5.96
N THR A 123 -5.88 7.99 5.76
CA THR A 123 -6.90 9.04 5.84
C THR A 123 -8.10 8.58 6.65
N LEU A 124 -8.78 9.53 7.32
CA LEU A 124 -10.00 9.26 8.06
C LEU A 124 -11.22 9.80 7.34
N SER A 125 -12.34 9.11 7.44
CA SER A 125 -13.64 9.61 6.96
C SER A 125 -14.13 10.83 7.76
N LYS A 126 -13.71 10.92 9.04
CA LYS A 126 -13.98 12.05 9.93
C LYS A 126 -12.86 12.16 10.96
N SER A 127 -12.34 13.36 11.18
CA SER A 127 -11.24 13.66 12.12
C SER A 127 -11.57 14.69 13.16
N SER A 128 -12.70 15.43 13.02
CA SER A 128 -13.12 16.49 13.93
C SER A 128 -14.50 16.20 14.51
N PHE A 129 -14.70 16.56 15.77
CA PHE A 129 -15.92 16.31 16.53
C PHE A 129 -16.31 17.56 17.30
N ASP A 130 -17.60 17.70 17.53
CA ASP A 130 -18.22 18.77 18.31
C ASP A 130 -19.29 18.22 19.27
N CYS A 131 -20.01 19.10 19.98
CA CYS A 131 -21.06 18.73 20.96
C CYS A 131 -22.18 17.87 20.34
N SER A 132 -22.44 17.98 19.03
CA SER A 132 -23.43 17.15 18.33
C SER A 132 -22.99 15.70 18.16
N ASN A 133 -21.70 15.42 18.35
CA ASN A 133 -21.08 14.11 18.19
C ASN A 133 -20.87 13.38 19.53
N VAL A 134 -21.33 13.94 20.67
CA VAL A 134 -21.19 13.26 21.96
C VAL A 134 -21.85 11.89 21.93
N GLY A 135 -21.10 10.87 22.36
CA GLY A 135 -21.45 9.45 22.25
C GLY A 135 -20.57 8.70 21.28
N THR A 136 -21.08 7.60 20.75
CA THR A 136 -20.33 6.72 19.84
C THR A 136 -20.46 7.14 18.38
N ASN A 137 -19.33 7.27 17.70
CA ASN A 137 -19.23 7.59 16.28
C ASN A 137 -18.41 6.49 15.58
N THR A 138 -18.93 5.92 14.51
CA THR A 138 -18.16 5.01 13.66
C THR A 138 -17.51 5.81 12.54
N ILE A 139 -16.18 5.64 12.40
CA ILE A 139 -15.39 6.24 11.34
C ILE A 139 -14.65 5.15 10.58
N TRP A 140 -14.09 5.51 9.43
CA TRP A 140 -13.29 4.61 8.61
C TRP A 140 -11.87 5.16 8.48
N LEU A 141 -10.88 4.28 8.71
CA LEU A 141 -9.50 4.47 8.33
C LEU A 141 -9.30 3.86 6.93
N ARG A 142 -8.91 4.68 5.97
CA ARG A 142 -8.55 4.27 4.63
C ARG A 142 -7.03 4.33 4.50
N VAL A 143 -6.43 3.22 4.06
CA VAL A 143 -5.00 3.07 3.84
C VAL A 143 -4.76 2.84 2.35
N THR A 144 -3.77 3.54 1.80
CA THR A 144 -3.35 3.39 0.40
C THR A 144 -1.85 3.11 0.39
N ASP A 145 -1.43 2.11 -0.38
CA ASP A 145 -0.02 1.81 -0.61
C ASP A 145 0.62 2.74 -1.67
N VAL A 146 1.90 2.56 -1.94
CA VAL A 146 2.64 3.35 -2.94
C VAL A 146 2.25 3.01 -4.39
N ASN A 147 1.60 1.88 -4.61
CA ASN A 147 1.18 1.38 -5.91
C ASN A 147 -0.28 1.74 -6.24
N GLY A 148 -1.00 2.33 -5.27
CA GLY A 148 -2.38 2.79 -5.42
C GLY A 148 -3.43 1.76 -4.99
N ASN A 149 -3.05 0.60 -4.42
CA ASN A 149 -4.02 -0.33 -3.86
C ASN A 149 -4.56 0.22 -2.54
N VAL A 150 -5.84 -0.04 -2.27
CA VAL A 150 -6.56 0.60 -1.17
C VAL A 150 -7.37 -0.43 -0.39
N ASP A 151 -7.34 -0.30 0.93
CA ASP A 151 -8.29 -0.95 1.82
C ASP A 151 -8.72 -0.03 2.96
N SER A 152 -9.77 -0.42 3.72
CA SER A 152 -10.29 0.37 4.83
C SER A 152 -10.91 -0.51 5.91
N ALA A 153 -10.81 -0.06 7.16
CA ALA A 153 -11.46 -0.67 8.30
C ALA A 153 -12.12 0.40 9.19
N SER A 154 -13.18 0.01 9.91
CA SER A 154 -13.88 0.91 10.81
C SER A 154 -13.25 0.94 12.21
N ALA A 155 -13.40 2.08 12.89
CA ALA A 155 -13.11 2.26 14.31
C ALA A 155 -14.26 3.00 14.98
N VAL A 156 -14.44 2.75 16.27
CA VAL A 156 -15.41 3.46 17.11
C VAL A 156 -14.69 4.56 17.90
N ILE A 157 -15.17 5.79 17.73
CA ILE A 157 -14.71 6.95 18.48
C ILE A 157 -15.78 7.34 19.49
N THR A 158 -15.46 7.28 20.77
CA THR A 158 -16.34 7.74 21.85
C THR A 158 -16.01 9.19 22.17
N VAL A 159 -16.92 10.10 21.83
CA VAL A 159 -16.78 11.54 22.13
C VAL A 159 -17.45 11.84 23.47
N GLN A 160 -16.75 12.55 24.35
CA GLN A 160 -17.21 12.93 25.67
C GLN A 160 -17.12 14.43 25.88
N ASP A 161 -18.16 15.03 26.44
CA ASP A 161 -18.08 16.34 27.07
C ASP A 161 -17.95 16.14 28.59
N VAL A 162 -16.83 16.55 29.14
CA VAL A 162 -16.50 16.44 30.57
C VAL A 162 -16.42 17.82 31.25
N ILE A 163 -16.73 18.90 30.51
CA ILE A 163 -16.63 20.27 30.99
C ILE A 163 -17.95 20.66 31.67
N LYS A 164 -17.82 21.07 32.90
CA LYS A 164 -18.99 21.51 33.69
C LYS A 164 -19.38 22.93 33.32
N PRO A 165 -20.69 23.26 33.35
CA PRO A 165 -21.14 24.63 33.15
C PRO A 165 -20.57 25.56 34.21
N THR A 166 -20.22 26.79 33.82
CA THR A 166 -19.90 27.88 34.77
C THR A 166 -21.17 28.53 35.24
N VAL A 167 -21.39 28.46 36.55
CA VAL A 167 -22.56 29.10 37.19
C VAL A 167 -22.20 30.55 37.55
N VAL A 168 -22.93 31.50 36.99
CA VAL A 168 -22.84 32.92 37.35
C VAL A 168 -24.12 33.28 38.13
N THR A 169 -23.96 33.73 39.35
CA THR A 169 -25.10 34.19 40.21
C THR A 169 -25.14 35.69 40.26
N GLN A 170 -26.34 36.25 40.32
CA GLN A 170 -26.58 37.66 40.51
C GLN A 170 -27.37 37.87 41.82
N ASN A 171 -26.91 38.78 42.66
CA ASN A 171 -27.64 39.18 43.84
C ASN A 171 -28.83 40.06 43.44
N LEU A 172 -30.00 39.71 43.93
CA LEU A 172 -31.21 40.49 43.72
C LEU A 172 -31.67 41.08 45.07
N THR A 173 -31.88 42.38 45.08
CA THR A 173 -32.51 43.08 46.23
C THR A 173 -33.98 43.31 45.93
N VAL A 174 -34.85 42.83 46.75
CA VAL A 174 -36.34 43.09 46.70
C VAL A 174 -36.70 44.04 47.79
N SER A 175 -37.26 45.22 47.44
CA SER A 175 -37.87 46.13 48.40
C SER A 175 -39.34 45.74 48.62
N LEU A 176 -39.76 45.64 49.86
CA LEU A 176 -41.19 45.51 50.25
C LEU A 176 -41.77 46.88 50.35
N ASP A 177 -42.90 47.08 49.72
CA ASP A 177 -43.70 48.28 49.89
C ASP A 177 -44.39 48.22 51.31
N ALA A 178 -44.45 49.36 52.00
CA ALA A 178 -45.03 49.49 53.32
C ALA A 178 -46.55 49.61 53.22
#